data_d8f3351ae96839b50675f6d8cfce79dd
#
_entry.id   d8f3351ae96839b50675f6d8cfce79dd
#
_cell.length_a   1.000
_cell.length_b   1.000
_cell.length_c   1.000
_cell.angle_alpha   90.00
_cell.angle_beta   90.00
_cell.angle_gamma   90.00
#
_symmetry.space_group_name_H-M   'P 1'
#
loop_
_entity.id
_entity.type
_entity.pdbx_description
1 polymer ?
#
loop_
_entity_poly.entity_id
_entity_poly.type
_entity_poly.pdbx_seq_one_letter_code
_entity_poly.pdbx_strand_id
1 'polypeptide(L)'
;MGYNEFYISFNHIFLTFILFYSRDTLKWQSRFVYGEGLYLQKGIRLFASVLSAAISGMEVCPVQVEADVSSGLPCFTMVGFPSTQVKEAQDRVRTALKNNGISLPPKKVTVNLAPADLRKEGAGFDLPVAAAVLAASGFIEPQLLRNVMVVGELSLNGEVRSVSGVLPRVIRARELGCRYCIIPFENLAEGALVKDMKVVGVQNIKEVLKLVSDPDAFGKENQFSEENSEENQAEENLLDFGEICGQESARRAAEIAVSGFHNILFIGPPGTGKTMLAKRIPTIMPSLTFEESLELTKIYSITGLLSPKRPLIKARPFRSPHHTSSSAALAGGGRIPGPGEVTLAHRGVLFLDEMPEFARGSLEVLRQPLEDKQIQLSRASGTYVFPAGFILVAAMNPCPCGYYPDMNKCRCTPGEVSHYLHKLSQPLLERIDLCADVPPVNFSQISEEKPGESSALIRKRVEKARRIQQKRYQNEKICFNGELSGKQIRKYCVLTENAIQVAKNAFELMELSARSYHRILKVSRTIADMEGEELIHTRHVAEAFTYKAFDKKYRS
;
A
#
# COMPACT_ATOMS: atom_id res chain seq x y z
N MET A 1 -66.41 -6.42 -4.93
CA MET A 1 -65.26 -5.92 -5.64
C MET A 1 -65.25 -6.52 -7.03
N GLY A 2 -65.67 -5.74 -8.06
CA GLY A 2 -65.72 -6.23 -9.43
C GLY A 2 -64.50 -5.79 -10.19
N TYR A 3 -63.90 -6.74 -10.86
CA TYR A 3 -62.78 -6.48 -11.78
C TYR A 3 -63.37 -6.41 -13.18
N ASN A 4 -63.11 -5.31 -13.91
CA ASN A 4 -63.38 -5.25 -15.35
C ASN A 4 -62.04 -5.28 -16.09
N GLU A 5 -61.78 -6.36 -16.82
CA GLU A 5 -60.63 -6.50 -17.73
C GLU A 5 -61.04 -6.10 -19.14
N PHE A 6 -60.31 -5.18 -19.74
CA PHE A 6 -60.44 -4.82 -21.15
C PHE A 6 -59.20 -5.25 -21.91
N TYR A 7 -59.38 -6.04 -22.96
CA TYR A 7 -58.29 -6.48 -23.84
C TYR A 7 -58.32 -5.69 -25.16
N ILE A 8 -57.20 -5.05 -25.48
CA ILE A 8 -57.02 -4.45 -26.81
C ILE A 8 -55.82 -5.17 -27.44
N SER A 9 -56.03 -5.86 -28.56
CA SER A 9 -54.99 -6.53 -29.34
C SER A 9 -54.60 -5.67 -30.52
N PHE A 10 -53.33 -5.29 -30.60
CA PHE A 10 -52.70 -4.75 -31.80
C PHE A 10 -51.41 -5.56 -32.07
N ASN A 11 -51.41 -6.30 -33.20
CA ASN A 11 -50.28 -7.00 -33.78
C ASN A 11 -49.20 -7.50 -32.77
N HIS A 12 -49.50 -8.65 -32.11
CA HIS A 12 -48.59 -9.39 -31.20
C HIS A 12 -48.18 -8.73 -29.90
N ILE A 13 -48.85 -7.65 -29.44
CA ILE A 13 -48.65 -7.06 -28.12
C ILE A 13 -49.97 -7.14 -27.35
N PHE A 14 -50.01 -7.93 -26.26
CA PHE A 14 -51.16 -7.93 -25.34
C PHE A 14 -50.90 -6.86 -24.26
N LEU A 15 -51.77 -5.82 -24.24
CA LEU A 15 -51.81 -4.84 -23.17
C LEU A 15 -52.96 -5.19 -22.21
N THR A 16 -52.64 -5.54 -20.98
CA THR A 16 -53.67 -5.75 -19.94
C THR A 16 -53.71 -4.51 -19.07
N PHE A 17 -54.85 -3.82 -19.05
CA PHE A 17 -55.10 -2.72 -18.14
C PHE A 17 -55.95 -3.23 -16.96
N ILE A 18 -55.43 -3.11 -15.74
CA ILE A 18 -56.16 -3.44 -14.52
C ILE A 18 -56.48 -2.12 -13.81
N LEU A 19 -57.77 -1.83 -13.64
CA LEU A 19 -58.29 -0.68 -12.91
C LEU A 19 -58.39 -1.03 -11.42
N PHE A 20 -57.65 -0.36 -10.58
CA PHE A 20 -57.84 -0.42 -9.13
C PHE A 20 -58.64 0.79 -8.68
N TYR A 21 -59.78 0.52 -8.04
CA TYR A 21 -60.60 1.55 -7.44
C TYR A 21 -60.25 1.66 -5.95
N SER A 22 -59.66 2.76 -5.53
CA SER A 22 -59.60 3.16 -4.14
C SER A 22 -60.20 4.56 -3.99
N ARG A 23 -60.82 4.80 -2.85
CA ARG A 23 -61.74 5.94 -2.62
C ARG A 23 -61.18 7.34 -2.87
N ASP A 24 -59.87 7.53 -3.09
CA ASP A 24 -59.28 8.87 -3.12
C ASP A 24 -58.33 9.22 -4.28
N THR A 25 -57.96 8.29 -5.18
CA THR A 25 -57.16 8.65 -6.37
C THR A 25 -57.21 7.60 -7.48
N LEU A 26 -57.48 8.02 -8.73
CA LEU A 26 -57.32 7.22 -9.95
C LEU A 26 -55.83 7.16 -10.32
N LYS A 27 -55.23 5.97 -10.23
CA LYS A 27 -53.87 5.73 -10.75
C LYS A 27 -53.90 4.68 -11.85
N TRP A 28 -53.39 5.03 -13.02
CA TRP A 28 -53.17 4.11 -14.12
C TRP A 28 -51.81 3.43 -13.96
N GLN A 29 -51.75 2.11 -14.01
CA GLN A 29 -50.54 1.33 -14.16
C GLN A 29 -50.63 0.47 -15.42
N SER A 30 -49.69 0.64 -16.34
CA SER A 30 -49.51 -0.24 -17.51
C SER A 30 -48.53 -1.33 -17.20
N ARG A 31 -48.87 -2.58 -17.44
CA ARG A 31 -47.98 -3.75 -17.39
C ARG A 31 -47.65 -4.22 -18.80
N PHE A 32 -46.38 -4.29 -19.13
CA PHE A 32 -45.91 -4.97 -20.34
C PHE A 32 -45.50 -6.41 -19.97
N VAL A 33 -46.14 -7.40 -20.59
CA VAL A 33 -45.75 -8.82 -20.45
C VAL A 33 -45.00 -9.21 -21.71
N TYR A 34 -43.69 -9.31 -21.62
CA TYR A 34 -42.88 -10.06 -22.59
C TYR A 34 -42.52 -11.41 -21.97
N GLY A 35 -42.53 -12.47 -22.77
CA GLY A 35 -42.31 -13.83 -22.35
C GLY A 35 -41.11 -13.94 -21.41
N GLU A 36 -41.33 -14.56 -20.25
CA GLU A 36 -40.37 -14.87 -19.17
C GLU A 36 -39.63 -13.66 -18.53
N GLY A 37 -40.37 -12.81 -17.86
CA GLY A 37 -39.83 -11.77 -16.98
C GLY A 37 -40.76 -10.58 -16.80
N LEU A 38 -41.44 -10.49 -15.67
CA LEU A 38 -42.27 -9.33 -15.32
C LEU A 38 -41.38 -8.17 -14.88
N TYR A 39 -41.18 -7.16 -15.71
CA TYR A 39 -40.60 -5.88 -15.30
C TYR A 39 -41.68 -4.82 -15.11
N LEU A 40 -41.90 -4.40 -13.87
CA LEU A 40 -42.76 -3.25 -13.55
C LEU A 40 -42.04 -1.97 -13.95
N GLN A 41 -42.46 -1.31 -15.03
CA GLN A 41 -42.02 0.04 -15.37
C GLN A 41 -42.77 1.06 -14.48
N LYS A 42 -42.29 1.29 -13.26
CA LYS A 42 -42.67 2.48 -12.47
C LYS A 42 -42.14 3.71 -13.19
N GLY A 43 -42.93 4.75 -13.36
CA GLY A 43 -42.67 5.94 -14.18
C GLY A 43 -41.22 6.46 -14.10
N ILE A 44 -40.70 6.92 -15.24
CA ILE A 44 -39.34 7.41 -15.41
C ILE A 44 -39.05 8.49 -14.37
N ARG A 45 -38.19 8.23 -13.43
CA ARG A 45 -37.66 9.23 -12.50
C ARG A 45 -36.51 9.91 -13.20
N LEU A 46 -36.61 11.22 -13.41
CA LEU A 46 -35.68 11.99 -14.23
C LEU A 46 -34.28 12.13 -13.61
N PHE A 47 -34.10 11.85 -12.31
CA PHE A 47 -32.87 12.05 -11.58
C PHE A 47 -32.57 10.92 -10.59
N ALA A 48 -31.30 10.52 -10.51
CA ALA A 48 -30.78 9.58 -9.51
C ALA A 48 -29.34 9.92 -9.15
N SER A 49 -28.92 9.55 -7.93
CA SER A 49 -27.54 9.73 -7.45
C SER A 49 -27.05 8.46 -6.78
N VAL A 50 -25.79 8.11 -7.05
CA VAL A 50 -25.07 6.94 -6.51
C VAL A 50 -23.75 7.39 -5.93
N LEU A 51 -23.40 6.90 -4.74
CA LEU A 51 -22.11 7.19 -4.14
C LEU A 51 -21.04 6.28 -4.73
N SER A 52 -19.92 6.86 -5.10
CA SER A 52 -18.66 6.20 -5.47
C SER A 52 -17.50 6.93 -4.82
N ALA A 53 -16.26 6.59 -5.18
CA ALA A 53 -15.08 7.26 -4.66
C ALA A 53 -13.92 7.29 -5.64
N ALA A 54 -13.23 8.42 -5.70
CA ALA A 54 -11.95 8.60 -6.40
C ALA A 54 -10.78 8.43 -5.44
N ILE A 55 -9.64 7.95 -5.95
CA ILE A 55 -8.39 7.88 -5.21
C ILE A 55 -7.50 9.04 -5.65
N SER A 56 -6.96 9.78 -4.68
CA SER A 56 -6.02 10.88 -4.87
C SER A 56 -4.81 10.67 -3.96
N GLY A 57 -3.74 10.09 -4.48
CA GLY A 57 -2.62 9.62 -3.66
C GLY A 57 -3.04 8.48 -2.73
N MET A 58 -2.97 8.70 -1.42
CA MET A 58 -3.44 7.75 -0.40
C MET A 58 -4.86 8.06 0.10
N GLU A 59 -5.42 9.19 -0.29
CA GLU A 59 -6.74 9.64 0.16
C GLU A 59 -7.85 9.13 -0.75
N VAL A 60 -9.00 8.85 -0.15
CA VAL A 60 -10.21 8.45 -0.85
C VAL A 60 -11.26 9.54 -0.71
N CYS A 61 -11.56 10.17 -1.83
CA CYS A 61 -12.51 11.26 -1.92
C CYS A 61 -13.87 10.73 -2.40
N PRO A 62 -14.97 10.94 -1.66
CA PRO A 62 -16.30 10.53 -2.10
C PRO A 62 -16.69 11.28 -3.37
N VAL A 63 -17.36 10.58 -4.28
CA VAL A 63 -17.87 11.12 -5.56
C VAL A 63 -19.33 10.76 -5.68
N GLN A 64 -20.18 11.77 -5.85
CA GLN A 64 -21.58 11.57 -6.20
C GLN A 64 -21.69 11.44 -7.72
N VAL A 65 -22.17 10.29 -8.17
CA VAL A 65 -22.47 10.02 -9.57
C VAL A 65 -23.96 10.29 -9.78
N GLU A 66 -24.26 11.43 -10.37
CA GLU A 66 -25.62 11.91 -10.61
C GLU A 66 -25.99 11.64 -12.06
N ALA A 67 -27.15 11.06 -12.31
CA ALA A 67 -27.67 10.84 -13.65
C ALA A 67 -29.02 11.55 -13.82
N ASP A 68 -29.18 12.30 -14.91
CA ASP A 68 -30.41 12.92 -15.36
C ASP A 68 -30.81 12.40 -16.73
N VAL A 69 -32.10 12.04 -16.89
CA VAL A 69 -32.68 11.55 -18.13
C VAL A 69 -33.81 12.51 -18.54
N SER A 70 -33.51 13.45 -19.41
CA SER A 70 -34.39 14.53 -19.83
C SER A 70 -34.85 14.38 -21.29
N SER A 71 -35.93 15.10 -21.65
CA SER A 71 -36.40 15.18 -23.02
C SER A 71 -35.39 15.94 -23.90
N GLY A 72 -35.14 15.46 -25.11
CA GLY A 72 -34.19 16.06 -26.04
C GLY A 72 -33.64 15.05 -27.05
N LEU A 73 -32.70 15.51 -27.89
CA LEU A 73 -32.02 14.62 -28.84
C LEU A 73 -31.26 13.53 -28.05
N PRO A 74 -31.40 12.25 -28.46
CA PRO A 74 -30.73 11.15 -27.78
C PRO A 74 -29.19 11.35 -27.76
N CYS A 75 -28.63 11.64 -26.59
CA CYS A 75 -27.21 11.77 -26.37
C CYS A 75 -26.83 11.28 -24.98
N PHE A 76 -25.58 10.91 -24.79
CA PHE A 76 -25.02 10.58 -23.49
C PHE A 76 -23.83 11.51 -23.23
N THR A 77 -23.89 12.30 -22.17
CA THR A 77 -22.88 13.30 -21.85
C THR A 77 -22.37 13.13 -20.43
N MET A 78 -21.05 13.21 -20.23
CA MET A 78 -20.41 13.16 -18.91
C MET A 78 -19.74 14.49 -18.58
N VAL A 79 -20.01 15.00 -17.38
CA VAL A 79 -19.45 16.26 -16.83
C VAL A 79 -18.84 16.02 -15.44
N GLY A 80 -18.19 17.02 -14.84
CA GLY A 80 -17.59 16.90 -13.50
C GLY A 80 -16.11 16.48 -13.52
N PHE A 81 -15.35 16.98 -14.50
CA PHE A 81 -13.90 16.77 -14.63
C PHE A 81 -13.44 15.31 -14.77
N PRO A 82 -14.11 14.49 -15.62
CA PRO A 82 -13.67 13.13 -15.91
C PRO A 82 -12.40 13.11 -16.76
N SER A 83 -11.51 12.15 -16.52
CA SER A 83 -10.40 11.84 -17.43
C SER A 83 -10.92 11.24 -18.75
N THR A 84 -10.08 11.08 -19.76
CA THR A 84 -10.43 10.41 -21.01
C THR A 84 -10.99 9.01 -20.78
N GLN A 85 -10.33 8.22 -19.92
CA GLN A 85 -10.77 6.86 -19.56
C GLN A 85 -12.17 6.84 -18.92
N VAL A 86 -12.49 7.84 -18.07
CA VAL A 86 -13.80 7.95 -17.44
C VAL A 86 -14.87 8.43 -18.45
N LYS A 87 -14.50 9.29 -19.42
CA LYS A 87 -15.42 9.68 -20.49
C LYS A 87 -15.81 8.50 -21.38
N GLU A 88 -14.92 7.59 -21.64
CA GLU A 88 -15.18 6.36 -22.39
C GLU A 88 -16.20 5.42 -21.70
N ALA A 89 -16.44 5.59 -20.40
CA ALA A 89 -17.47 4.86 -19.67
C ALA A 89 -18.85 5.01 -20.31
N GLN A 90 -19.15 6.16 -20.96
CA GLN A 90 -20.43 6.36 -21.66
C GLN A 90 -20.69 5.27 -22.72
N ASP A 91 -19.67 4.93 -23.50
CA ASP A 91 -19.79 3.94 -24.58
C ASP A 91 -19.78 2.51 -24.03
N ARG A 92 -18.93 2.23 -23.02
CA ARG A 92 -18.91 0.94 -22.33
C ARG A 92 -20.24 0.65 -21.65
N VAL A 93 -20.76 1.57 -20.86
CA VAL A 93 -22.04 1.43 -20.14
C VAL A 93 -23.19 1.24 -21.12
N ARG A 94 -23.31 2.10 -22.15
CA ARG A 94 -24.38 2.00 -23.15
C ARG A 94 -24.38 0.64 -23.85
N THR A 95 -23.20 0.17 -24.26
CA THR A 95 -23.02 -1.11 -24.95
C THR A 95 -23.32 -2.28 -24.01
N ALA A 96 -22.78 -2.27 -22.79
CA ALA A 96 -23.02 -3.29 -21.78
C ALA A 96 -24.52 -3.46 -21.47
N LEU A 97 -25.23 -2.36 -21.26
CA LEU A 97 -26.68 -2.38 -21.00
C LEU A 97 -27.44 -2.97 -22.18
N LYS A 98 -27.14 -2.52 -23.42
CA LYS A 98 -27.76 -3.03 -24.65
C LYS A 98 -27.52 -4.54 -24.81
N ASN A 99 -26.31 -5.03 -24.63
CA ASN A 99 -25.96 -6.44 -24.76
C ASN A 99 -26.62 -7.32 -23.69
N ASN A 100 -27.04 -6.74 -22.58
CA ASN A 100 -27.81 -7.41 -21.52
C ASN A 100 -29.33 -7.27 -21.65
N GLY A 101 -29.84 -6.79 -22.79
CA GLY A 101 -31.25 -6.65 -23.07
C GLY A 101 -31.90 -5.42 -22.40
N ILE A 102 -31.12 -4.50 -21.88
CA ILE A 102 -31.60 -3.27 -21.25
C ILE A 102 -31.51 -2.13 -22.27
N SER A 103 -32.63 -1.73 -22.84
CA SER A 103 -32.69 -0.61 -23.77
C SER A 103 -32.95 0.68 -23.03
N LEU A 104 -31.99 1.60 -23.05
CA LEU A 104 -32.21 2.94 -22.52
C LEU A 104 -33.23 3.71 -23.39
N PRO A 105 -34.06 4.54 -22.77
CA PRO A 105 -35.02 5.36 -23.53
C PRO A 105 -34.27 6.32 -24.48
N PRO A 106 -34.82 6.65 -25.68
CA PRO A 106 -34.20 7.56 -26.63
C PRO A 106 -34.33 9.02 -26.14
N LYS A 107 -33.65 9.34 -25.06
CA LYS A 107 -33.65 10.62 -24.37
C LYS A 107 -32.21 11.13 -24.17
N LYS A 108 -32.05 12.38 -23.75
CA LYS A 108 -30.78 12.94 -23.33
C LYS A 108 -30.42 12.39 -21.94
N VAL A 109 -29.26 11.72 -21.84
CA VAL A 109 -28.67 11.25 -20.57
C VAL A 109 -27.49 12.15 -20.24
N THR A 110 -27.52 12.78 -19.07
CA THR A 110 -26.42 13.58 -18.55
C THR A 110 -25.96 12.97 -17.26
N VAL A 111 -24.66 12.63 -17.16
CA VAL A 111 -24.03 12.12 -15.94
C VAL A 111 -23.07 13.16 -15.41
N ASN A 112 -23.23 13.57 -14.15
CA ASN A 112 -22.34 14.48 -13.44
C ASN A 112 -21.58 13.74 -12.34
N LEU A 113 -20.26 13.92 -12.28
CA LEU A 113 -19.38 13.37 -11.27
C LEU A 113 -18.98 14.48 -10.28
N ALA A 114 -19.72 14.67 -9.22
CA ALA A 114 -19.48 15.71 -8.23
C ALA A 114 -18.52 15.24 -7.11
N PRO A 115 -17.60 16.10 -6.62
CA PRO A 115 -17.38 17.52 -6.96
C PRO A 115 -16.56 17.71 -8.25
N ALA A 116 -16.72 18.85 -8.93
CA ALA A 116 -16.10 19.11 -10.23
C ALA A 116 -14.62 19.53 -10.17
N ASP A 117 -14.12 19.93 -9.01
CA ASP A 117 -12.73 20.28 -8.76
C ASP A 117 -11.80 19.08 -8.64
N LEU A 118 -12.36 17.92 -8.26
CA LEU A 118 -11.64 16.67 -8.18
C LEU A 118 -11.59 15.96 -9.54
N ARG A 119 -10.40 15.64 -10.04
CA ARG A 119 -10.25 14.84 -11.26
C ARG A 119 -10.56 13.37 -10.98
N LYS A 120 -11.45 12.79 -11.79
CA LYS A 120 -11.82 11.37 -11.69
C LYS A 120 -11.04 10.58 -12.71
N GLU A 121 -10.46 9.46 -12.27
CA GLU A 121 -9.60 8.60 -13.09
C GLU A 121 -9.89 7.12 -12.88
N GLY A 122 -9.50 6.31 -13.88
CA GLY A 122 -9.70 4.86 -13.87
C GLY A 122 -11.11 4.44 -14.26
N ALA A 123 -11.24 3.16 -14.63
CA ALA A 123 -12.49 2.58 -15.11
C ALA A 123 -13.47 2.21 -13.98
N GLY A 124 -13.09 2.38 -12.72
CA GLY A 124 -13.93 2.03 -11.55
C GLY A 124 -15.23 2.81 -11.44
N PHE A 125 -15.48 3.79 -12.31
CA PHE A 125 -16.69 4.56 -12.39
C PHE A 125 -17.77 3.98 -13.33
N ASP A 126 -17.44 2.95 -14.13
CA ASP A 126 -18.39 2.39 -15.09
C ASP A 126 -19.64 1.82 -14.39
N LEU A 127 -19.44 1.01 -13.35
CA LEU A 127 -20.53 0.40 -12.62
C LEU A 127 -21.42 1.41 -11.87
N PRO A 128 -20.86 2.41 -11.14
CA PRO A 128 -21.69 3.44 -10.51
C PRO A 128 -22.40 4.33 -11.54
N VAL A 129 -21.82 4.62 -12.69
CA VAL A 129 -22.49 5.33 -13.80
C VAL A 129 -23.65 4.50 -14.33
N ALA A 130 -23.45 3.19 -14.58
CA ALA A 130 -24.52 2.29 -15.02
C ALA A 130 -25.65 2.23 -13.99
N ALA A 131 -25.34 2.10 -12.70
CA ALA A 131 -26.34 2.06 -11.62
C ALA A 131 -27.14 3.37 -11.53
N ALA A 132 -26.49 4.54 -11.66
CA ALA A 132 -27.15 5.83 -11.65
C ALA A 132 -28.07 6.01 -12.87
N VAL A 133 -27.62 5.64 -14.07
CA VAL A 133 -28.42 5.70 -15.31
C VAL A 133 -29.61 4.74 -15.25
N LEU A 134 -29.41 3.52 -14.73
CA LEU A 134 -30.52 2.56 -14.54
C LEU A 134 -31.56 3.10 -13.55
N ALA A 135 -31.12 3.72 -12.47
CA ALA A 135 -32.02 4.31 -11.48
C ALA A 135 -32.79 5.53 -12.05
N ALA A 136 -32.11 6.43 -12.78
CA ALA A 136 -32.75 7.56 -13.45
C ALA A 136 -33.73 7.12 -14.55
N SER A 137 -33.45 5.99 -15.21
CA SER A 137 -34.31 5.39 -16.24
C SER A 137 -35.47 4.56 -15.66
N GLY A 138 -35.55 4.39 -14.33
CA GLY A 138 -36.64 3.67 -13.66
C GLY A 138 -36.49 2.15 -13.56
N PHE A 139 -35.34 1.59 -13.93
CA PHE A 139 -35.02 0.15 -13.77
C PHE A 139 -34.67 -0.21 -12.32
N ILE A 140 -34.12 0.75 -11.57
CA ILE A 140 -33.77 0.63 -10.15
C ILE A 140 -34.51 1.73 -9.38
N GLU A 141 -35.02 1.40 -8.19
CA GLU A 141 -35.57 2.41 -7.30
C GLU A 141 -34.43 3.20 -6.63
N PRO A 142 -34.27 4.54 -6.84
CA PRO A 142 -33.14 5.32 -6.34
C PRO A 142 -32.95 5.25 -4.82
N GLN A 143 -34.01 5.02 -4.05
CA GLN A 143 -33.95 4.89 -2.59
C GLN A 143 -33.13 3.66 -2.16
N LEU A 144 -33.07 2.61 -2.98
CA LEU A 144 -32.29 1.39 -2.70
C LEU A 144 -30.79 1.59 -2.84
N LEU A 145 -30.37 2.60 -3.63
CA LEU A 145 -28.96 3.00 -3.80
C LEU A 145 -28.52 4.07 -2.79
N ARG A 146 -29.42 4.51 -1.93
CA ARG A 146 -29.09 5.49 -0.90
C ARG A 146 -28.17 4.89 0.16
N ASN A 147 -27.07 5.59 0.47
CA ASN A 147 -26.03 5.12 1.39
C ASN A 147 -25.40 3.77 0.96
N VAL A 148 -25.28 3.57 -0.35
CA VAL A 148 -24.56 2.43 -0.95
C VAL A 148 -23.41 2.97 -1.77
N MET A 149 -22.20 2.50 -1.51
CA MET A 149 -21.05 2.81 -2.36
C MET A 149 -20.93 1.76 -3.46
N VAL A 150 -20.78 2.21 -4.70
CA VAL A 150 -20.66 1.35 -5.88
C VAL A 150 -19.33 1.63 -6.56
N VAL A 151 -18.58 0.57 -6.88
CA VAL A 151 -17.28 0.65 -7.57
C VAL A 151 -17.15 -0.54 -8.50
N GLY A 152 -16.66 -0.35 -9.73
CA GLY A 152 -16.38 -1.44 -10.67
C GLY A 152 -16.21 -0.96 -12.10
N GLU A 153 -15.47 -1.72 -12.88
CA GLU A 153 -15.34 -1.55 -14.32
C GLU A 153 -16.34 -2.46 -15.05
N LEU A 154 -16.88 -2.02 -16.18
CA LEU A 154 -17.77 -2.81 -17.01
C LEU A 154 -17.10 -3.16 -18.34
N SER A 155 -17.13 -4.44 -18.70
CA SER A 155 -16.84 -4.89 -20.04
C SER A 155 -18.08 -4.69 -20.95
N LEU A 156 -17.87 -4.75 -22.27
CA LEU A 156 -18.94 -4.55 -23.26
C LEU A 156 -20.04 -5.62 -23.21
N ASN A 157 -19.75 -6.80 -22.67
CA ASN A 157 -20.73 -7.87 -22.44
C ASN A 157 -21.49 -7.73 -21.11
N GLY A 158 -21.14 -6.73 -20.28
CA GLY A 158 -21.77 -6.44 -18.98
C GLY A 158 -21.17 -7.19 -17.80
N GLU A 159 -20.05 -7.88 -17.97
CA GLU A 159 -19.27 -8.41 -16.85
C GLU A 159 -18.64 -7.28 -16.05
N VAL A 160 -18.57 -7.46 -14.74
CA VAL A 160 -17.94 -6.53 -13.81
C VAL A 160 -16.52 -7.02 -13.55
N ARG A 161 -15.52 -6.20 -13.90
CA ARG A 161 -14.10 -6.49 -13.78
C ARG A 161 -13.49 -5.85 -12.54
N SER A 162 -12.42 -6.48 -12.04
CA SER A 162 -11.65 -5.99 -10.91
C SER A 162 -11.08 -4.59 -11.14
N VAL A 163 -10.97 -3.84 -10.06
CA VAL A 163 -10.38 -2.49 -10.05
C VAL A 163 -9.37 -2.37 -8.91
N SER A 164 -8.38 -1.51 -9.09
CA SER A 164 -7.42 -1.20 -8.03
C SER A 164 -8.03 -0.30 -6.95
N GLY A 165 -7.52 -0.40 -5.72
CA GLY A 165 -7.88 0.48 -4.63
C GLY A 165 -9.28 0.23 -4.06
N VAL A 166 -9.73 -1.02 -4.01
CA VAL A 166 -11.03 -1.37 -3.43
C VAL A 166 -10.98 -1.26 -1.90
N LEU A 167 -9.96 -1.80 -1.25
CA LEU A 167 -9.82 -1.74 0.21
C LEU A 167 -9.95 -0.32 0.79
N PRO A 168 -9.19 0.68 0.33
CA PRO A 168 -9.33 2.04 0.85
C PRO A 168 -10.72 2.64 0.57
N ARG A 169 -11.37 2.30 -0.54
CA ARG A 169 -12.74 2.74 -0.83
C ARG A 169 -13.76 2.11 0.13
N VAL A 170 -13.63 0.81 0.44
CA VAL A 170 -14.51 0.12 1.40
C VAL A 170 -14.32 0.69 2.81
N ILE A 171 -13.07 0.99 3.22
CA ILE A 171 -12.81 1.68 4.49
C ILE A 171 -13.52 3.04 4.50
N ARG A 172 -13.42 3.80 3.43
CA ARG A 172 -14.09 5.10 3.31
C ARG A 172 -15.61 4.99 3.33
N ALA A 173 -16.17 3.95 2.70
CA ALA A 173 -17.61 3.66 2.74
C ALA A 173 -18.09 3.42 4.18
N ARG A 174 -17.33 2.66 4.99
CA ARG A 174 -17.61 2.45 6.42
C ARG A 174 -17.59 3.76 7.20
N GLU A 175 -16.58 4.60 6.99
CA GLU A 175 -16.45 5.92 7.64
C GLU A 175 -17.62 6.85 7.31
N LEU A 176 -18.14 6.77 6.09
CA LEU A 176 -19.30 7.54 5.63
C LEU A 176 -20.64 6.95 6.10
N GLY A 177 -20.66 5.83 6.82
CA GLY A 177 -21.87 5.18 7.31
C GLY A 177 -22.69 4.53 6.20
N CYS A 178 -22.05 4.04 5.14
CA CYS A 178 -22.74 3.30 4.08
C CYS A 178 -23.33 2.00 4.64
N ARG A 179 -24.50 1.59 4.10
CA ARG A 179 -25.16 0.34 4.49
C ARG A 179 -24.41 -0.87 3.97
N TYR A 180 -23.95 -0.81 2.74
CA TYR A 180 -23.09 -1.82 2.10
C TYR A 180 -22.33 -1.21 0.91
N CYS A 181 -21.35 -1.97 0.42
CA CYS A 181 -20.51 -1.60 -0.71
C CYS A 181 -20.66 -2.65 -1.82
N ILE A 182 -21.00 -2.23 -3.04
CA ILE A 182 -21.06 -3.09 -4.23
C ILE A 182 -19.72 -2.97 -4.95
N ILE A 183 -19.02 -4.07 -5.08
CA ILE A 183 -17.69 -4.15 -5.71
C ILE A 183 -17.62 -5.33 -6.68
N PRO A 184 -16.59 -5.39 -7.54
CA PRO A 184 -16.36 -6.57 -8.37
C PRO A 184 -16.14 -7.82 -7.51
N PHE A 185 -16.65 -8.97 -7.95
CA PHE A 185 -16.51 -10.25 -7.24
C PHE A 185 -15.03 -10.63 -7.02
N GLU A 186 -14.16 -10.37 -7.99
CA GLU A 186 -12.71 -10.61 -7.88
C GLU A 186 -12.04 -9.82 -6.74
N ASN A 187 -12.61 -8.69 -6.34
CA ASN A 187 -12.14 -7.87 -5.23
C ASN A 187 -12.84 -8.20 -3.89
N LEU A 188 -13.75 -9.19 -3.86
CA LEU A 188 -14.55 -9.47 -2.66
C LEU A 188 -13.66 -9.82 -1.45
N ALA A 189 -12.64 -10.65 -1.65
CA ALA A 189 -11.71 -11.05 -0.61
C ALA A 189 -10.95 -9.85 0.00
N GLU A 190 -10.59 -8.87 -0.83
CA GLU A 190 -9.96 -7.60 -0.41
C GLU A 190 -10.94 -6.73 0.39
N GLY A 191 -12.17 -6.56 -0.10
CA GLY A 191 -13.21 -5.78 0.57
C GLY A 191 -13.64 -6.35 1.91
N ALA A 192 -13.69 -7.68 2.03
CA ALA A 192 -14.09 -8.40 3.24
C ALA A 192 -13.12 -8.23 4.44
N LEU A 193 -11.90 -7.70 4.21
CA LEU A 193 -10.95 -7.36 5.28
C LEU A 193 -11.47 -6.24 6.20
N VAL A 194 -12.43 -5.45 5.73
CA VAL A 194 -13.01 -4.36 6.53
C VAL A 194 -14.13 -4.92 7.40
N LYS A 195 -13.82 -5.18 8.67
CA LYS A 195 -14.80 -5.59 9.67
C LYS A 195 -15.89 -4.52 9.80
N ASP A 196 -17.10 -4.93 10.15
CA ASP A 196 -18.27 -4.06 10.33
C ASP A 196 -18.75 -3.32 9.07
N MET A 197 -18.35 -3.80 7.87
CA MET A 197 -18.85 -3.31 6.60
C MET A 197 -19.40 -4.46 5.75
N LYS A 198 -20.66 -4.38 5.36
CA LYS A 198 -21.27 -5.36 4.44
C LYS A 198 -20.76 -5.08 3.03
N VAL A 199 -20.03 -6.03 2.46
CA VAL A 199 -19.48 -5.95 1.10
C VAL A 199 -20.13 -7.01 0.23
N VAL A 200 -20.56 -6.61 -0.95
CA VAL A 200 -21.23 -7.49 -1.91
C VAL A 200 -20.45 -7.50 -3.22
N GLY A 201 -19.96 -8.69 -3.59
CA GLY A 201 -19.30 -8.90 -4.87
C GLY A 201 -20.28 -9.20 -5.97
N VAL A 202 -20.15 -8.54 -7.13
CA VAL A 202 -20.97 -8.77 -8.31
C VAL A 202 -20.12 -9.13 -9.52
N GLN A 203 -20.58 -10.09 -10.33
CA GLN A 203 -19.91 -10.56 -11.54
C GLN A 203 -20.44 -9.89 -12.80
N ASN A 204 -21.69 -9.45 -12.79
CA ASN A 204 -22.32 -8.82 -13.94
C ASN A 204 -23.39 -7.79 -13.55
N ILE A 205 -23.75 -6.95 -14.49
CA ILE A 205 -24.74 -5.87 -14.28
C ILE A 205 -26.15 -6.38 -13.91
N LYS A 206 -26.54 -7.60 -14.32
CA LYS A 206 -27.83 -8.19 -13.96
C LYS A 206 -27.90 -8.54 -12.47
N GLU A 207 -26.77 -8.91 -11.87
CA GLU A 207 -26.70 -9.16 -10.43
C GLU A 207 -26.91 -7.89 -9.63
N VAL A 208 -26.44 -6.73 -10.12
CA VAL A 208 -26.73 -5.43 -9.48
C VAL A 208 -28.23 -5.16 -9.45
N LEU A 209 -28.95 -5.45 -10.55
CA LEU A 209 -30.41 -5.29 -10.58
C LEU A 209 -31.12 -6.21 -9.57
N LYS A 210 -30.71 -7.47 -9.47
CA LYS A 210 -31.24 -8.43 -8.49
C LYS A 210 -30.94 -8.02 -7.06
N LEU A 211 -29.68 -7.68 -6.77
CA LEU A 211 -29.23 -7.27 -5.45
C LEU A 211 -30.01 -6.06 -4.90
N VAL A 212 -30.23 -5.07 -5.76
CA VAL A 212 -30.95 -3.85 -5.34
C VAL A 212 -32.42 -4.17 -5.10
N SER A 213 -32.99 -5.18 -5.76
CA SER A 213 -34.37 -5.63 -5.54
C SER A 213 -34.53 -6.46 -4.26
N ASP A 214 -33.53 -7.23 -3.89
CA ASP A 214 -33.51 -8.05 -2.67
C ASP A 214 -32.07 -8.08 -2.06
N PRO A 215 -31.72 -7.07 -1.23
CA PRO A 215 -30.37 -6.96 -0.65
C PRO A 215 -29.99 -8.10 0.30
N ASP A 216 -30.97 -8.83 0.85
CA ASP A 216 -30.70 -9.92 1.82
C ASP A 216 -30.48 -11.25 1.13
N ALA A 217 -30.89 -11.42 -0.13
CA ALA A 217 -30.64 -12.63 -0.90
C ALA A 217 -29.15 -12.91 -1.12
N PHE A 218 -28.32 -11.87 -1.22
CA PHE A 218 -26.86 -11.99 -1.43
C PHE A 218 -26.01 -12.13 -0.16
N GLY A 219 -26.61 -11.95 1.00
CA GLY A 219 -25.86 -11.99 2.28
C GLY A 219 -25.39 -13.38 2.72
N LYS A 220 -25.86 -14.45 2.07
CA LYS A 220 -25.55 -15.83 2.44
C LYS A 220 -24.52 -16.51 1.52
N GLU A 221 -24.40 -16.07 0.26
CA GLU A 221 -23.55 -16.73 -0.74
C GLU A 221 -22.15 -16.12 -0.86
N ASN A 222 -21.92 -14.91 -0.39
CA ASN A 222 -20.68 -14.14 -0.58
C ASN A 222 -19.92 -13.89 0.73
N GLN A 223 -20.04 -14.77 1.73
CA GLN A 223 -19.14 -14.71 2.89
C GLN A 223 -17.82 -15.39 2.54
N PHE A 224 -16.77 -14.60 2.50
CA PHE A 224 -15.41 -15.11 2.39
C PHE A 224 -15.07 -15.86 3.69
N SER A 225 -14.94 -17.19 3.62
CA SER A 225 -14.46 -18.00 4.74
C SER A 225 -12.93 -17.90 4.78
N GLU A 226 -12.38 -17.49 5.92
CA GLU A 226 -10.93 -17.36 6.16
C GLU A 226 -10.18 -18.71 6.07
N GLU A 227 -10.88 -19.84 6.03
CA GLU A 227 -10.31 -21.20 6.10
C GLU A 227 -9.37 -21.57 4.95
N ASN A 228 -9.42 -20.87 3.80
CA ASN A 228 -8.56 -21.15 2.64
C ASN A 228 -7.24 -20.37 2.62
N SER A 229 -6.92 -19.60 3.67
CA SER A 229 -5.73 -18.73 3.68
C SER A 229 -4.49 -19.33 4.35
N GLU A 230 -4.60 -20.49 4.98
CA GLU A 230 -3.47 -21.08 5.72
C GLU A 230 -2.51 -21.93 4.86
N GLU A 231 -2.98 -22.50 3.74
CA GLU A 231 -2.15 -23.40 2.92
C GLU A 231 -1.03 -22.72 2.11
N ASN A 232 -1.06 -21.38 1.96
CA ASN A 232 -0.08 -20.66 1.13
C ASN A 232 1.08 -20.01 1.90
N GLN A 233 1.24 -20.30 3.21
CA GLN A 233 2.37 -19.76 3.99
C GLN A 233 3.68 -20.55 3.80
N ALA A 234 3.63 -21.74 3.21
CA ALA A 234 4.78 -22.63 3.13
C ALA A 234 5.85 -22.23 2.10
N GLU A 235 5.52 -21.46 1.08
CA GLU A 235 6.48 -21.18 -0.01
C GLU A 235 7.34 -19.90 0.17
N GLU A 236 7.00 -18.98 1.06
CA GLU A 236 7.75 -17.72 1.24
C GLU A 236 8.92 -17.77 2.24
N ASN A 237 9.11 -18.86 2.98
CA ASN A 237 10.11 -18.98 4.05
C ASN A 237 11.30 -19.89 3.71
N LEU A 238 11.73 -19.96 2.46
CA LEU A 238 12.91 -20.74 2.06
C LEU A 238 14.25 -20.10 2.50
N LEU A 239 14.26 -18.80 2.87
CA LEU A 239 15.48 -18.12 3.28
C LEU A 239 15.62 -18.10 4.81
N ASP A 240 16.77 -18.59 5.31
CA ASP A 240 17.09 -18.57 6.74
C ASP A 240 18.48 -17.95 6.99
N PHE A 241 18.62 -17.21 8.11
CA PHE A 241 19.89 -16.67 8.55
C PHE A 241 20.91 -17.77 8.89
N GLY A 242 20.44 -18.97 9.23
CA GLY A 242 21.27 -20.13 9.47
C GLY A 242 22.10 -20.58 8.26
N GLU A 243 21.68 -20.22 7.03
CA GLU A 243 22.42 -20.52 5.81
C GLU A 243 23.64 -19.59 5.59
N ILE A 244 23.79 -18.54 6.41
CA ILE A 244 24.91 -17.62 6.33
C ILE A 244 26.09 -18.19 7.13
N CYS A 245 27.12 -18.64 6.44
CA CYS A 245 28.35 -19.10 7.06
C CYS A 245 29.21 -17.92 7.53
N GLY A 246 29.66 -17.95 8.77
CA GLY A 246 30.47 -16.88 9.35
C GLY A 246 29.73 -15.55 9.45
N GLN A 247 30.42 -14.44 9.12
CA GLN A 247 29.86 -13.07 9.06
C GLN A 247 29.21 -12.61 10.39
N GLU A 248 29.75 -13.02 11.54
CA GLU A 248 29.15 -12.77 12.87
C GLU A 248 28.91 -11.28 13.14
N SER A 249 29.88 -10.42 12.80
CA SER A 249 29.75 -8.96 12.97
C SER A 249 28.61 -8.38 12.12
N ALA A 250 28.50 -8.80 10.85
CA ALA A 250 27.44 -8.32 9.96
C ALA A 250 26.05 -8.88 10.36
N ARG A 251 25.99 -10.12 10.87
CA ARG A 251 24.78 -10.72 11.42
C ARG A 251 24.31 -9.96 12.67
N ARG A 252 25.23 -9.65 13.59
CA ARG A 252 24.96 -8.85 14.79
C ARG A 252 24.48 -7.44 14.43
N ALA A 253 25.12 -6.79 13.46
CA ALA A 253 24.68 -5.48 12.96
C ALA A 253 23.28 -5.54 12.36
N ALA A 254 22.94 -6.60 11.61
CA ALA A 254 21.60 -6.81 11.06
C ALA A 254 20.56 -7.01 12.17
N GLU A 255 20.87 -7.79 13.22
CA GLU A 255 19.99 -7.98 14.38
C GLU A 255 19.72 -6.66 15.12
N ILE A 256 20.75 -5.83 15.34
CA ILE A 256 20.59 -4.49 15.93
C ILE A 256 19.77 -3.58 15.03
N ALA A 257 20.04 -3.58 13.71
CA ALA A 257 19.31 -2.78 12.74
C ALA A 257 17.81 -3.06 12.78
N VAL A 258 17.45 -4.33 12.78
CA VAL A 258 16.03 -4.77 12.83
C VAL A 258 15.40 -4.45 14.19
N SER A 259 16.13 -4.68 15.30
CA SER A 259 15.63 -4.45 16.66
C SER A 259 15.26 -2.98 16.92
N GLY A 260 16.02 -2.05 16.36
CA GLY A 260 15.80 -0.61 16.55
C GLY A 260 15.22 0.12 15.35
N PHE A 261 14.94 -0.57 14.25
CA PHE A 261 14.54 0.02 12.97
C PHE A 261 15.58 1.01 12.43
N HIS A 262 16.85 0.61 12.47
CA HIS A 262 18.02 1.39 12.03
C HIS A 262 18.41 1.11 10.59
N ASN A 263 18.90 2.12 9.89
CA ASN A 263 19.45 1.98 8.55
C ASN A 263 20.86 1.38 8.60
N ILE A 264 21.17 0.46 7.68
CA ILE A 264 22.43 -0.28 7.67
C ILE A 264 23.10 -0.27 6.29
N LEU A 265 24.43 -0.14 6.28
CA LEU A 265 25.29 -0.25 5.11
C LEU A 265 26.26 -1.42 5.28
N PHE A 266 26.21 -2.39 4.37
CA PHE A 266 27.18 -3.48 4.27
C PHE A 266 28.29 -3.11 3.30
N ILE A 267 29.56 -3.24 3.76
CA ILE A 267 30.74 -2.90 2.96
C ILE A 267 31.66 -4.11 2.89
N GLY A 268 32.09 -4.47 1.70
CA GLY A 268 33.04 -5.59 1.53
C GLY A 268 33.31 -5.91 0.07
N PRO A 269 34.27 -6.77 -0.20
CA PRO A 269 34.62 -7.20 -1.54
C PRO A 269 33.44 -7.85 -2.28
N PRO A 270 33.49 -7.94 -3.61
CA PRO A 270 32.48 -8.68 -4.37
C PRO A 270 32.47 -10.17 -3.94
N GLY A 271 31.30 -10.81 -3.97
CA GLY A 271 31.14 -12.22 -3.61
C GLY A 271 31.15 -12.54 -2.11
N THR A 272 31.17 -11.56 -1.20
CA THR A 272 31.21 -11.81 0.26
C THR A 272 29.84 -12.08 0.90
N GLY A 273 28.74 -12.13 0.12
CA GLY A 273 27.42 -12.46 0.63
C GLY A 273 26.57 -11.28 1.11
N LYS A 274 26.94 -10.02 0.80
CA LYS A 274 26.17 -8.80 1.17
C LYS A 274 24.69 -8.86 0.76
N THR A 275 24.42 -9.22 -0.49
CA THR A 275 23.07 -9.39 -1.04
C THR A 275 22.32 -10.55 -0.38
N MET A 276 23.05 -11.62 -0.02
CA MET A 276 22.51 -12.78 0.69
C MET A 276 22.06 -12.41 2.11
N LEU A 277 22.86 -11.62 2.84
CA LEU A 277 22.52 -11.05 4.13
C LEU A 277 21.26 -10.17 4.03
N ALA A 278 21.26 -9.23 3.07
CA ALA A 278 20.16 -8.28 2.89
C ALA A 278 18.82 -8.99 2.64
N LYS A 279 18.79 -9.98 1.75
CA LYS A 279 17.57 -10.74 1.40
C LYS A 279 16.97 -11.51 2.59
N ARG A 280 17.80 -11.82 3.62
CA ARG A 280 17.36 -12.54 4.82
C ARG A 280 16.89 -11.63 5.95
N ILE A 281 17.16 -10.31 5.90
CA ILE A 281 16.71 -9.35 6.93
C ILE A 281 15.22 -9.44 7.21
N PRO A 282 14.30 -9.53 6.21
CA PRO A 282 12.88 -9.67 6.50
C PRO A 282 12.54 -10.88 7.38
N THR A 283 13.33 -11.97 7.31
CA THR A 283 13.06 -13.20 8.06
C THR A 283 13.30 -13.07 9.57
N ILE A 284 14.11 -12.09 9.98
CA ILE A 284 14.35 -11.80 11.41
C ILE A 284 13.55 -10.61 11.92
N MET A 285 12.80 -9.92 11.04
CA MET A 285 11.89 -8.85 11.47
C MET A 285 10.69 -9.42 12.23
N PRO A 286 10.15 -8.68 13.22
CA PRO A 286 8.92 -9.06 13.88
C PRO A 286 7.75 -9.17 12.90
N SER A 287 6.83 -10.08 13.16
CA SER A 287 5.60 -10.21 12.36
C SER A 287 4.83 -8.89 12.31
N LEU A 288 4.11 -8.67 11.20
CA LEU A 288 3.22 -7.50 11.08
C LEU A 288 2.05 -7.63 12.06
N THR A 289 1.63 -6.53 12.68
CA THR A 289 0.32 -6.48 13.32
C THR A 289 -0.78 -6.41 12.27
N PHE A 290 -2.02 -6.64 12.66
CA PHE A 290 -3.15 -6.53 11.72
C PHE A 290 -3.26 -5.12 11.12
N GLU A 291 -3.04 -4.08 11.95
CA GLU A 291 -3.06 -2.68 11.53
C GLU A 291 -1.93 -2.37 10.53
N GLU A 292 -0.70 -2.86 10.81
CA GLU A 292 0.44 -2.73 9.89
C GLU A 292 0.16 -3.45 8.56
N SER A 293 -0.45 -4.66 8.61
CA SER A 293 -0.84 -5.42 7.42
C SER A 293 -1.90 -4.69 6.61
N LEU A 294 -2.89 -4.09 7.27
CA LEU A 294 -3.95 -3.33 6.61
C LEU A 294 -3.41 -2.04 5.96
N GLU A 295 -2.48 -1.35 6.63
CA GLU A 295 -1.79 -0.16 6.09
C GLU A 295 -1.01 -0.51 4.81
N LEU A 296 -0.25 -1.60 4.83
CA LEU A 296 0.44 -2.11 3.64
C LEU A 296 -0.52 -2.51 2.53
N THR A 297 -1.57 -3.25 2.89
CA THR A 297 -2.55 -3.72 1.91
C THR A 297 -3.24 -2.55 1.21
N LYS A 298 -3.52 -1.43 1.89
CA LYS A 298 -4.01 -0.20 1.24
C LYS A 298 -3.06 0.32 0.16
N ILE A 299 -1.75 0.36 0.44
CA ILE A 299 -0.73 0.82 -0.52
C ILE A 299 -0.74 -0.08 -1.75
N TYR A 300 -0.68 -1.40 -1.55
CA TYR A 300 -0.63 -2.38 -2.64
C TYR A 300 -1.95 -2.47 -3.42
N SER A 301 -3.07 -2.24 -2.75
CA SER A 301 -4.39 -2.12 -3.38
C SER A 301 -4.45 -0.95 -4.37
N ILE A 302 -4.00 0.25 -3.94
CA ILE A 302 -3.98 1.45 -4.78
C ILE A 302 -3.09 1.27 -6.02
N THR A 303 -1.97 0.57 -5.87
CA THR A 303 -1.03 0.32 -6.98
C THR A 303 -1.47 -0.81 -7.91
N GLY A 304 -2.53 -1.56 -7.56
CA GLY A 304 -2.94 -2.74 -8.33
C GLY A 304 -1.99 -3.93 -8.22
N LEU A 305 -1.09 -3.93 -7.22
CA LEU A 305 -0.12 -4.99 -6.98
C LEU A 305 -0.63 -6.05 -5.98
N LEU A 306 -1.87 -5.91 -5.51
CA LEU A 306 -2.49 -6.88 -4.62
C LEU A 306 -2.96 -8.10 -5.41
N SER A 307 -2.57 -9.29 -4.96
CA SER A 307 -3.03 -10.54 -5.58
C SER A 307 -4.42 -10.91 -5.07
N PRO A 308 -5.39 -11.27 -5.94
CA PRO A 308 -6.71 -11.76 -5.51
C PRO A 308 -6.64 -13.00 -4.60
N LYS A 309 -5.61 -13.85 -4.78
CA LYS A 309 -5.37 -15.04 -3.94
C LYS A 309 -4.80 -14.69 -2.55
N ARG A 310 -4.18 -13.51 -2.40
CA ARG A 310 -3.58 -13.04 -1.15
C ARG A 310 -4.07 -11.62 -0.87
N PRO A 311 -5.31 -11.47 -0.39
CA PRO A 311 -5.95 -10.17 -0.22
C PRO A 311 -5.33 -9.33 0.92
N LEU A 312 -4.65 -9.96 1.86
CA LEU A 312 -3.96 -9.30 2.98
C LEU A 312 -2.45 -9.56 2.91
N ILE A 313 -1.66 -8.51 2.99
CA ILE A 313 -0.20 -8.60 3.06
C ILE A 313 0.20 -8.97 4.49
N LYS A 314 0.71 -10.19 4.68
CA LYS A 314 1.16 -10.72 5.98
C LYS A 314 2.69 -10.69 6.13
N ALA A 315 3.43 -10.62 5.03
CA ALA A 315 4.90 -10.57 5.03
C ALA A 315 5.42 -9.14 4.90
N ARG A 316 6.55 -8.84 5.55
CA ARG A 316 7.21 -7.54 5.41
C ARG A 316 7.77 -7.38 4.00
N PRO A 317 7.50 -6.28 3.30
CA PRO A 317 8.00 -6.05 1.96
C PRO A 317 9.53 -6.01 1.91
N PHE A 318 10.09 -6.63 0.86
CA PHE A 318 11.49 -6.47 0.47
C PHE A 318 11.54 -5.90 -0.94
N ARG A 319 11.94 -4.63 -1.05
CA ARG A 319 12.03 -3.94 -2.35
C ARG A 319 13.49 -3.74 -2.71
N SER A 320 13.86 -4.17 -3.90
CA SER A 320 15.24 -4.09 -4.39
C SER A 320 15.24 -3.48 -5.80
N PRO A 321 15.09 -2.15 -5.92
CA PRO A 321 15.17 -1.48 -7.21
C PRO A 321 16.56 -1.63 -7.82
N HIS A 322 16.62 -1.75 -9.14
CA HIS A 322 17.88 -1.78 -9.88
C HIS A 322 18.57 -0.40 -9.81
N HIS A 323 19.90 -0.34 -9.85
CA HIS A 323 20.66 0.93 -9.75
C HIS A 323 20.35 1.93 -10.88
N THR A 324 19.80 1.46 -12.02
CA THR A 324 19.34 2.34 -13.11
C THR A 324 17.98 3.00 -12.86
N SER A 325 17.34 2.71 -11.72
CA SER A 325 16.02 3.27 -11.39
C SER A 325 16.05 4.78 -11.29
N SER A 326 15.07 5.43 -11.93
CA SER A 326 14.94 6.90 -11.88
C SER A 326 14.47 7.38 -10.51
N SER A 327 14.69 8.67 -10.23
CA SER A 327 14.17 9.33 -9.02
C SER A 327 12.64 9.18 -8.90
N ALA A 328 11.91 9.20 -10.01
CA ALA A 328 10.47 9.01 -10.02
C ALA A 328 10.05 7.56 -9.73
N ALA A 329 10.84 6.56 -10.13
CA ALA A 329 10.59 5.18 -9.77
C ALA A 329 10.80 4.94 -8.26
N LEU A 330 11.82 5.57 -7.67
CA LEU A 330 12.09 5.46 -6.24
C LEU A 330 11.05 6.23 -5.41
N ALA A 331 10.88 7.50 -5.68
CA ALA A 331 10.04 8.39 -4.88
C ALA A 331 8.54 8.25 -5.16
N GLY A 332 8.20 7.80 -6.34
CA GLY A 332 6.88 7.93 -6.91
C GLY A 332 6.80 9.14 -7.83
N GLY A 333 5.78 9.19 -8.64
CA GLY A 333 5.62 10.24 -9.63
C GLY A 333 4.56 9.94 -10.67
N GLY A 334 4.71 10.57 -11.82
CA GLY A 334 3.76 10.51 -12.91
C GLY A 334 2.91 11.79 -12.99
N ARG A 335 2.03 11.84 -13.99
CA ARG A 335 1.07 12.93 -14.17
C ARG A 335 0.11 13.01 -12.97
N ILE A 336 -0.27 11.83 -12.47
CA ILE A 336 -0.91 11.65 -11.18
C ILE A 336 0.12 10.95 -10.32
N PRO A 337 0.50 11.57 -9.20
CA PRO A 337 1.48 10.97 -8.33
C PRO A 337 1.00 9.64 -7.76
N GLY A 338 1.68 8.56 -8.16
CA GLY A 338 1.53 7.25 -7.57
C GLY A 338 2.68 6.92 -6.63
N PRO A 339 2.50 5.90 -5.76
CA PRO A 339 3.55 5.43 -4.85
C PRO A 339 4.75 4.86 -5.62
N GLY A 340 5.97 5.18 -5.15
CA GLY A 340 7.22 4.59 -5.65
C GLY A 340 7.74 3.46 -4.78
N GLU A 341 8.97 2.97 -5.08
CA GLU A 341 9.62 1.87 -4.37
C GLU A 341 9.78 2.15 -2.86
N VAL A 342 10.01 3.41 -2.46
CA VAL A 342 10.11 3.80 -1.04
C VAL A 342 8.79 3.60 -0.29
N THR A 343 7.66 3.83 -0.95
CA THR A 343 6.33 3.60 -0.37
C THR A 343 5.99 2.10 -0.38
N LEU A 344 6.34 1.38 -1.44
CA LEU A 344 6.17 -0.07 -1.51
C LEU A 344 7.03 -0.82 -0.49
N ALA A 345 8.16 -0.23 -0.04
CA ALA A 345 9.01 -0.77 1.02
C ALA A 345 8.50 -0.44 2.44
N HIS A 346 7.41 0.32 2.58
CA HIS A 346 6.87 0.73 3.88
C HIS A 346 6.71 -0.47 4.84
N ARG A 347 7.06 -0.28 6.13
CA ARG A 347 7.08 -1.33 7.17
C ARG A 347 8.00 -2.53 6.88
N GLY A 348 8.83 -2.45 5.84
CA GLY A 348 9.73 -3.50 5.39
C GLY A 348 11.14 -2.99 5.14
N VAL A 349 11.75 -3.50 4.08
CA VAL A 349 13.15 -3.24 3.70
C VAL A 349 13.22 -2.65 2.29
N LEU A 350 13.93 -1.54 2.16
CA LEU A 350 14.42 -1.04 0.89
C LEU A 350 15.89 -1.42 0.75
N PHE A 351 16.21 -2.30 -0.18
CA PHE A 351 17.57 -2.76 -0.43
C PHE A 351 18.17 -2.08 -1.65
N LEU A 352 19.30 -1.40 -1.47
CA LEU A 352 20.08 -0.80 -2.55
C LEU A 352 21.39 -1.56 -2.70
N ASP A 353 21.43 -2.46 -3.68
CA ASP A 353 22.70 -3.12 -4.04
C ASP A 353 23.55 -2.18 -4.89
N GLU A 354 24.86 -2.26 -4.75
CA GLU A 354 25.81 -1.40 -5.46
C GLU A 354 25.44 0.10 -5.33
N MET A 355 25.13 0.54 -4.10
CA MET A 355 24.58 1.88 -3.83
C MET A 355 25.34 3.02 -4.55
N PRO A 356 26.70 3.05 -4.69
CA PRO A 356 27.40 4.11 -5.42
C PRO A 356 27.14 4.12 -6.95
N GLU A 357 26.51 3.10 -7.51
CA GLU A 357 26.18 3.06 -8.95
C GLU A 357 24.84 3.70 -9.28
N PHE A 358 24.02 3.99 -8.28
CA PHE A 358 22.79 4.77 -8.47
C PHE A 358 23.12 6.21 -8.90
N ALA A 359 22.29 6.77 -9.78
CA ALA A 359 22.38 8.18 -10.10
C ALA A 359 22.23 9.05 -8.84
N ARG A 360 23.08 10.08 -8.70
CA ARG A 360 23.09 10.95 -7.51
C ARG A 360 21.68 11.53 -7.20
N GLY A 361 20.94 11.95 -8.23
CA GLY A 361 19.59 12.47 -8.07
C GLY A 361 18.63 11.42 -7.50
N SER A 362 18.80 10.13 -7.85
CA SER A 362 17.99 9.03 -7.33
C SER A 362 18.29 8.73 -5.85
N LEU A 363 19.52 8.92 -5.41
CA LEU A 363 19.88 8.78 -3.99
C LEU A 363 19.40 9.96 -3.13
N GLU A 364 19.45 11.18 -3.67
CA GLU A 364 19.06 12.39 -2.93
C GLU A 364 17.56 12.40 -2.55
N VAL A 365 16.68 11.76 -3.35
CA VAL A 365 15.25 11.69 -3.01
C VAL A 365 14.96 10.83 -1.77
N LEU A 366 15.91 9.97 -1.36
CA LEU A 366 15.78 9.15 -0.14
C LEU A 366 15.97 9.96 1.15
N ARG A 367 16.53 11.18 1.07
CA ARG A 367 16.83 11.98 2.26
C ARG A 367 15.58 12.31 3.08
N GLN A 368 14.49 12.68 2.41
CA GLN A 368 13.23 12.99 3.08
C GLN A 368 12.61 11.75 3.75
N PRO A 369 12.35 10.62 3.05
CA PRO A 369 11.73 9.46 3.68
C PRO A 369 12.57 8.82 4.80
N LEU A 370 13.89 8.94 4.75
CA LEU A 370 14.75 8.45 5.83
C LEU A 370 14.61 9.26 7.13
N GLU A 371 14.23 10.56 7.05
CA GLU A 371 13.97 11.42 8.21
C GLU A 371 12.50 11.41 8.62
N ASP A 372 11.61 11.74 7.67
CA ASP A 372 10.20 12.04 7.94
C ASP A 372 9.31 10.80 7.90
N LYS A 373 9.84 9.64 7.49
CA LYS A 373 9.10 8.38 7.29
C LYS A 373 7.92 8.51 6.32
N GLN A 374 7.96 9.55 5.50
CA GLN A 374 6.99 9.84 4.45
C GLN A 374 7.68 10.54 3.29
N ILE A 375 7.05 10.49 2.13
CA ILE A 375 7.48 11.26 0.96
C ILE A 375 6.36 12.18 0.51
N GLN A 376 6.70 13.42 0.18
CA GLN A 376 5.78 14.43 -0.28
C GLN A 376 6.07 14.76 -1.74
N LEU A 377 5.06 14.61 -2.58
CA LEU A 377 5.12 14.93 -4.01
C LEU A 377 4.22 16.12 -4.32
N SER A 378 4.80 17.26 -4.63
CA SER A 378 4.05 18.47 -5.01
C SER A 378 3.91 18.54 -6.54
N ARG A 379 2.69 18.81 -7.00
CA ARG A 379 2.31 19.01 -8.41
C ARG A 379 1.36 20.20 -8.50
N ALA A 380 1.12 20.68 -9.70
CA ALA A 380 0.14 21.75 -9.93
C ALA A 380 -1.29 21.36 -9.46
N SER A 381 -1.59 20.05 -9.45
CA SER A 381 -2.87 19.50 -9.01
C SER A 381 -2.99 19.34 -7.48
N GLY A 382 -1.92 19.55 -6.71
CA GLY A 382 -1.92 19.42 -5.25
C GLY A 382 -0.66 18.77 -4.70
N THR A 383 -0.65 18.57 -3.40
CA THR A 383 0.41 17.90 -2.66
C THR A 383 -0.07 16.54 -2.20
N TYR A 384 0.71 15.51 -2.51
CA TYR A 384 0.41 14.11 -2.21
C TYR A 384 1.44 13.58 -1.22
N VAL A 385 0.97 12.98 -0.13
CA VAL A 385 1.81 12.40 0.91
C VAL A 385 1.66 10.89 0.91
N PHE A 386 2.79 10.19 0.85
CA PHE A 386 2.83 8.73 0.89
C PHE A 386 3.67 8.26 2.07
N PRO A 387 3.25 7.24 2.83
CA PRO A 387 4.04 6.66 3.90
C PRO A 387 5.28 5.96 3.33
N ALA A 388 6.42 6.13 4.00
CA ALA A 388 7.70 5.61 3.58
C ALA A 388 8.59 5.25 4.79
N GLY A 389 8.01 4.60 5.81
CA GLY A 389 8.73 4.09 6.97
C GLY A 389 9.29 2.71 6.67
N PHE A 390 10.56 2.62 6.27
CA PHE A 390 11.28 1.39 5.94
C PHE A 390 12.65 1.38 6.59
N ILE A 391 13.29 0.22 6.66
CA ILE A 391 14.72 0.08 6.94
C ILE A 391 15.47 0.17 5.61
N LEU A 392 16.38 1.15 5.49
CA LEU A 392 17.32 1.17 4.38
C LEU A 392 18.42 0.16 4.66
N VAL A 393 18.53 -0.84 3.80
CA VAL A 393 19.67 -1.77 3.73
C VAL A 393 20.43 -1.44 2.46
N ALA A 394 21.67 -1.03 2.58
CA ALA A 394 22.50 -0.73 1.43
C ALA A 394 23.72 -1.66 1.39
N ALA A 395 24.19 -1.97 0.20
CA ALA A 395 25.43 -2.70 0.00
C ALA A 395 26.35 -1.97 -0.97
N MET A 396 27.64 -1.97 -0.70
CA MET A 396 28.64 -1.39 -1.58
C MET A 396 29.99 -2.11 -1.47
N ASN A 397 30.80 -1.95 -2.48
CA ASN A 397 32.21 -2.28 -2.43
C ASN A 397 33.01 -1.10 -1.83
N PRO A 398 34.18 -1.31 -1.22
CA PRO A 398 34.97 -0.22 -0.65
C PRO A 398 35.67 0.66 -1.70
N CYS A 399 35.79 0.18 -2.95
CA CYS A 399 36.38 0.90 -4.08
C CYS A 399 35.91 0.26 -5.39
N PRO A 400 36.23 0.81 -6.58
CA PRO A 400 35.83 0.22 -7.87
C PRO A 400 36.26 -1.23 -8.07
N CYS A 401 37.49 -1.60 -7.67
CA CYS A 401 37.94 -3.00 -7.75
C CYS A 401 37.48 -3.89 -6.58
N GLY A 402 36.98 -3.29 -5.49
CA GLY A 402 36.40 -4.00 -4.35
C GLY A 402 37.34 -4.43 -3.26
N TYR A 403 38.65 -4.15 -3.33
CA TYR A 403 39.62 -4.71 -2.41
C TYR A 403 40.30 -3.70 -1.46
N TYR A 404 40.02 -2.40 -1.56
CA TYR A 404 40.51 -1.41 -0.61
C TYR A 404 40.06 -1.74 0.83
N PRO A 405 40.87 -1.59 1.90
CA PRO A 405 42.24 -1.04 1.93
C PRO A 405 43.35 -2.07 1.73
N ASP A 406 43.09 -3.31 1.32
CA ASP A 406 44.12 -4.32 1.06
C ASP A 406 44.96 -3.93 -0.18
N MET A 407 46.07 -3.23 0.05
CA MET A 407 46.97 -2.73 -1.01
C MET A 407 47.62 -3.84 -1.84
N ASN A 408 47.63 -5.11 -1.36
CA ASN A 408 48.15 -6.24 -2.13
C ASN A 408 47.17 -6.67 -3.25
N LYS A 409 45.89 -6.42 -3.06
CA LYS A 409 44.83 -6.80 -4.00
C LYS A 409 44.21 -5.59 -4.71
N CYS A 410 44.16 -4.44 -4.05
CA CYS A 410 43.62 -3.22 -4.58
C CYS A 410 44.53 -2.60 -5.64
N ARG A 411 43.96 -2.35 -6.84
CA ARG A 411 44.70 -1.72 -7.96
C ARG A 411 44.23 -0.28 -8.21
N CYS A 412 43.32 0.24 -7.38
CA CYS A 412 42.79 1.59 -7.53
C CYS A 412 43.77 2.63 -7.00
N THR A 413 43.90 3.72 -7.72
CA THR A 413 44.63 4.90 -7.23
C THR A 413 43.85 5.57 -6.09
N PRO A 414 44.50 6.32 -5.20
CA PRO A 414 43.78 7.08 -4.16
C PRO A 414 42.70 8.00 -4.71
N GLY A 415 42.93 8.61 -5.90
CA GLY A 415 41.96 9.46 -6.58
C GLY A 415 40.72 8.70 -7.03
N GLU A 416 40.87 7.49 -7.56
CA GLU A 416 39.74 6.64 -7.96
C GLU A 416 38.90 6.19 -6.76
N VAL A 417 39.54 5.80 -5.66
CA VAL A 417 38.87 5.45 -4.40
C VAL A 417 38.08 6.64 -3.88
N SER A 418 38.73 7.80 -3.79
CA SER A 418 38.09 9.03 -3.33
C SER A 418 36.92 9.41 -4.22
N HIS A 419 37.06 9.40 -5.54
CA HIS A 419 35.99 9.69 -6.49
C HIS A 419 34.79 8.73 -6.32
N TYR A 420 35.06 7.44 -6.16
CA TYR A 420 34.02 6.42 -5.95
C TYR A 420 33.24 6.65 -4.65
N LEU A 421 33.92 6.89 -3.54
CA LEU A 421 33.30 7.13 -2.25
C LEU A 421 32.51 8.46 -2.20
N HIS A 422 32.96 9.48 -2.95
CA HIS A 422 32.27 10.79 -3.05
C HIS A 422 31.00 10.76 -3.92
N LYS A 423 30.71 9.67 -4.64
CA LYS A 423 29.39 9.48 -5.26
C LYS A 423 28.28 9.50 -4.22
N LEU A 424 28.55 9.04 -2.99
CA LEU A 424 27.63 9.10 -1.85
C LEU A 424 27.79 10.44 -1.14
N SER A 425 26.71 11.20 -1.06
CA SER A 425 26.73 12.49 -0.35
C SER A 425 26.83 12.30 1.16
N GLN A 426 27.60 13.17 1.85
CA GLN A 426 27.73 13.14 3.30
C GLN A 426 26.35 13.20 4.02
N PRO A 427 25.39 14.06 3.59
CA PRO A 427 24.08 14.06 4.21
C PRO A 427 23.29 12.74 4.11
N LEU A 428 23.53 11.94 3.08
CA LEU A 428 22.90 10.62 2.96
C LEU A 428 23.56 9.61 3.90
N LEU A 429 24.89 9.58 3.95
CA LEU A 429 25.65 8.70 4.86
C LEU A 429 25.36 9.01 6.34
N GLU A 430 25.16 10.28 6.67
CA GLU A 430 24.71 10.66 8.00
C GLU A 430 23.31 10.11 8.37
N ARG A 431 22.55 9.57 7.44
CA ARG A 431 21.25 8.92 7.67
C ARG A 431 21.35 7.40 7.79
N ILE A 432 22.53 6.84 7.64
CA ILE A 432 22.83 5.44 7.89
C ILE A 432 23.37 5.29 9.31
N ASP A 433 22.71 4.49 10.13
CA ASP A 433 23.02 4.35 11.55
C ASP A 433 24.16 3.37 11.81
N LEU A 434 24.21 2.30 11.02
CA LEU A 434 25.14 1.18 11.16
C LEU A 434 25.91 0.95 9.86
N CYS A 435 27.23 0.86 9.95
CA CYS A 435 28.09 0.41 8.86
C CYS A 435 28.78 -0.87 9.30
N ALA A 436 28.58 -1.96 8.57
CA ALA A 436 29.14 -3.26 8.90
C ALA A 436 30.05 -3.77 7.78
N ASP A 437 31.26 -4.16 8.14
CA ASP A 437 32.16 -4.82 7.23
C ASP A 437 31.73 -6.27 6.99
N VAL A 438 31.78 -6.71 5.73
CA VAL A 438 31.49 -8.07 5.28
C VAL A 438 32.74 -8.64 4.64
N PRO A 439 33.67 -9.22 5.44
CA PRO A 439 34.94 -9.76 4.94
C PRO A 439 34.71 -11.01 4.10
N PRO A 440 35.71 -11.44 3.27
CA PRO A 440 35.67 -12.73 2.60
C PRO A 440 35.58 -13.87 3.63
N VAL A 441 34.76 -14.87 3.32
CA VAL A 441 34.62 -16.08 4.15
C VAL A 441 35.79 -17.01 3.89
N ASN A 442 36.41 -17.56 4.94
CA ASN A 442 37.48 -18.52 4.83
C ASN A 442 36.96 -19.91 4.46
N PHE A 443 37.78 -20.71 3.77
CA PHE A 443 37.40 -22.06 3.36
C PHE A 443 36.97 -22.94 4.55
N SER A 444 37.60 -22.82 5.71
CA SER A 444 37.22 -23.53 6.94
C SER A 444 35.79 -23.20 7.38
N GLN A 445 35.38 -21.95 7.26
CA GLN A 445 34.04 -21.52 7.63
C GLN A 445 32.96 -22.02 6.66
N ILE A 446 33.34 -22.32 5.41
CA ILE A 446 32.42 -22.87 4.39
C ILE A 446 32.34 -24.39 4.53
N SER A 447 33.47 -25.04 4.84
CA SER A 447 33.56 -26.51 4.95
C SER A 447 33.10 -27.09 6.30
N GLU A 448 33.09 -26.28 7.35
CA GLU A 448 32.43 -26.66 8.61
C GLU A 448 30.91 -26.57 8.42
N GLU A 449 30.25 -27.71 8.35
CA GLU A 449 28.77 -27.83 8.26
C GLU A 449 28.02 -27.40 9.55
N LYS A 450 28.55 -26.39 10.27
CA LYS A 450 27.83 -25.82 11.41
C LYS A 450 26.83 -24.81 10.90
N PRO A 451 25.52 -25.18 10.90
CA PRO A 451 24.51 -24.20 10.53
C PRO A 451 24.61 -22.98 11.44
N GLY A 452 24.52 -21.82 10.87
CA GLY A 452 24.41 -20.57 11.63
C GLY A 452 23.15 -20.57 12.50
N GLU A 453 23.01 -19.54 13.33
CA GLU A 453 21.82 -19.37 14.14
C GLU A 453 20.59 -19.09 13.26
N SER A 454 19.48 -19.82 13.48
CA SER A 454 18.28 -19.71 12.66
C SER A 454 17.59 -18.35 12.79
N SER A 455 16.91 -17.93 11.74
CA SER A 455 16.06 -16.72 11.73
C SER A 455 15.06 -16.70 12.88
N ALA A 456 14.50 -17.85 13.24
CA ALA A 456 13.52 -17.98 14.31
C ALA A 456 14.10 -17.60 15.70
N LEU A 457 15.33 -18.01 15.99
CA LEU A 457 15.99 -17.68 17.25
C LEU A 457 16.35 -16.19 17.33
N ILE A 458 16.89 -15.64 16.24
CA ILE A 458 17.21 -14.19 16.15
C ILE A 458 15.92 -13.37 16.30
N ARG A 459 14.83 -13.76 15.60
CA ARG A 459 13.53 -13.07 15.68
C ARG A 459 12.99 -13.02 17.11
N LYS A 460 13.12 -14.07 17.89
CA LYS A 460 12.70 -14.08 19.30
C LYS A 460 13.42 -13.01 20.13
N ARG A 461 14.72 -12.78 19.91
CA ARG A 461 15.47 -11.71 20.59
C ARG A 461 15.03 -10.32 20.12
N VAL A 462 14.84 -10.16 18.81
CA VAL A 462 14.32 -8.91 18.21
C VAL A 462 12.94 -8.58 18.77
N GLU A 463 12.05 -9.55 18.87
CA GLU A 463 10.71 -9.36 19.45
C GLU A 463 10.76 -8.99 20.93
N LYS A 464 11.71 -9.56 21.71
CA LYS A 464 11.92 -9.18 23.10
C LYS A 464 12.31 -7.70 23.23
N ALA A 465 13.27 -7.24 22.43
CA ALA A 465 13.68 -5.84 22.39
C ALA A 465 12.53 -4.92 21.95
N ARG A 466 11.75 -5.34 20.93
CA ARG A 466 10.57 -4.60 20.46
C ARG A 466 9.52 -4.43 21.56
N ARG A 467 9.22 -5.46 22.35
CA ARG A 467 8.27 -5.38 23.47
C ARG A 467 8.70 -4.33 24.51
N ILE A 468 10.00 -4.23 24.82
CA ILE A 468 10.54 -3.21 25.71
C ILE A 468 10.30 -1.81 25.13
N GLN A 469 10.57 -1.62 23.84
CA GLN A 469 10.35 -0.35 23.14
C GLN A 469 8.85 0.02 23.10
N GLN A 470 7.98 -0.91 22.74
CA GLN A 470 6.53 -0.70 22.72
C GLN A 470 6.00 -0.26 24.10
N LYS A 471 6.44 -0.93 25.18
CA LYS A 471 6.08 -0.53 26.54
C LYS A 471 6.60 0.86 26.89
N ARG A 472 7.82 1.21 26.48
CA ARG A 472 8.45 2.52 26.72
C ARG A 472 7.72 3.65 25.98
N TYR A 473 7.27 3.40 24.76
CA TYR A 473 6.71 4.41 23.85
C TYR A 473 5.18 4.37 23.71
N GLN A 474 4.48 3.63 24.57
CA GLN A 474 3.01 3.47 24.47
C GLN A 474 2.22 4.79 24.45
N ASN A 475 2.79 5.87 25.01
CA ASN A 475 2.21 7.23 25.04
C ASN A 475 2.86 8.18 24.01
N GLU A 476 3.69 7.68 23.12
CA GLU A 476 4.41 8.45 22.11
C GLU A 476 3.94 8.03 20.70
N LYS A 477 4.19 8.88 19.70
CA LYS A 477 3.87 8.56 18.29
C LYS A 477 4.97 7.76 17.57
N ILE A 478 5.88 7.16 18.33
CA ILE A 478 7.01 6.39 17.81
C ILE A 478 6.92 4.93 18.25
N CYS A 479 7.52 4.04 17.48
CA CYS A 479 7.52 2.60 17.74
C CYS A 479 8.92 2.04 18.02
N PHE A 480 9.97 2.70 17.57
CA PHE A 480 11.33 2.19 17.58
C PHE A 480 12.36 3.22 18.04
N ASN A 481 13.49 2.74 18.57
CA ASN A 481 14.59 3.61 19.01
C ASN A 481 15.17 4.45 17.85
N GLY A 482 15.19 3.92 16.63
CA GLY A 482 15.64 4.65 15.43
C GLY A 482 14.82 5.91 15.12
N GLU A 483 13.60 6.01 15.62
CA GLU A 483 12.68 7.13 15.39
C GLU A 483 12.79 8.24 16.43
N LEU A 484 13.58 8.04 17.52
CA LEU A 484 13.74 9.02 18.58
C LEU A 484 14.19 10.40 18.07
N SER A 485 13.48 11.45 18.45
CA SER A 485 13.87 12.84 18.22
C SER A 485 14.85 13.34 19.28
N GLY A 486 15.48 14.49 19.07
CA GLY A 486 16.48 15.02 20.01
C GLY A 486 16.00 15.19 21.45
N LYS A 487 14.72 15.57 21.67
CA LYS A 487 14.13 15.65 23.01
C LYS A 487 13.94 14.25 23.63
N GLN A 488 13.50 13.29 22.82
CA GLN A 488 13.26 11.91 23.26
C GLN A 488 14.56 11.16 23.54
N ILE A 489 15.65 11.44 22.79
CA ILE A 489 16.98 10.89 23.05
C ILE A 489 17.44 11.25 24.46
N ARG A 490 17.31 12.52 24.88
CA ARG A 490 17.65 12.96 26.25
C ARG A 490 16.82 12.26 27.32
N LYS A 491 15.55 11.97 27.05
CA LYS A 491 14.63 11.32 27.98
C LYS A 491 14.88 9.81 28.12
N TYR A 492 15.16 9.12 26.99
CA TYR A 492 15.15 7.65 26.95
C TYR A 492 16.53 7.01 26.78
N CYS A 493 17.55 7.76 26.33
CA CYS A 493 18.91 7.25 26.20
C CYS A 493 19.76 7.68 27.42
N VAL A 494 19.38 7.19 28.60
CA VAL A 494 20.08 7.50 29.86
C VAL A 494 21.32 6.62 29.97
N LEU A 495 22.50 7.24 30.11
CA LEU A 495 23.80 6.57 30.26
C LEU A 495 24.22 6.49 31.73
N THR A 496 25.01 5.48 32.06
CA THR A 496 25.77 5.44 33.31
C THR A 496 26.93 6.44 33.27
N GLU A 497 27.45 6.88 34.44
CA GLU A 497 28.56 7.85 34.51
C GLU A 497 29.79 7.42 33.70
N ASN A 498 30.18 6.15 33.81
CA ASN A 498 31.30 5.58 33.04
C ASN A 498 31.01 5.60 31.52
N ALA A 499 29.75 5.35 31.12
CA ALA A 499 29.36 5.39 29.72
C ALA A 499 29.37 6.82 29.16
N ILE A 500 29.03 7.84 29.97
CA ILE A 500 29.14 9.24 29.58
C ILE A 500 30.61 9.60 29.28
N GLN A 501 31.56 9.18 30.15
CA GLN A 501 32.95 9.49 29.95
C GLN A 501 33.50 8.84 28.67
N VAL A 502 33.15 7.57 28.40
CA VAL A 502 33.55 6.88 27.18
C VAL A 502 32.94 7.55 25.94
N ALA A 503 31.66 7.91 26.01
CA ALA A 503 30.98 8.60 24.93
C ALA A 503 31.60 9.97 24.62
N LYS A 504 31.99 10.72 25.65
CA LYS A 504 32.71 12.01 25.51
C LYS A 504 34.06 11.83 24.84
N ASN A 505 34.89 10.91 25.36
CA ASN A 505 36.23 10.66 24.79
C ASN A 505 36.14 10.23 23.32
N ALA A 506 35.18 9.36 22.98
CA ALA A 506 34.98 8.90 21.61
C ALA A 506 34.41 10.02 20.69
N PHE A 507 33.55 10.91 21.20
CA PHE A 507 33.05 12.07 20.48
C PHE A 507 34.20 13.01 20.07
N GLU A 508 35.12 13.31 21.00
CA GLU A 508 36.26 14.17 20.76
C GLU A 508 37.30 13.49 19.82
N LEU A 509 37.63 12.19 20.04
CA LEU A 509 38.60 11.45 19.25
C LEU A 509 38.16 11.23 17.77
N MET A 510 36.86 11.09 17.55
CA MET A 510 36.29 10.82 16.21
C MET A 510 35.75 12.09 15.54
N GLU A 511 35.87 13.25 16.15
CA GLU A 511 35.36 14.55 15.64
C GLU A 511 33.92 14.47 15.15
N LEU A 512 33.03 13.87 15.97
CA LEU A 512 31.68 13.58 15.56
C LEU A 512 30.79 14.83 15.51
N SER A 513 29.89 14.87 14.52
CA SER A 513 28.79 15.82 14.54
C SER A 513 27.75 15.46 15.63
N ALA A 514 27.01 16.45 16.13
CA ALA A 514 25.93 16.22 17.08
C ALA A 514 24.89 15.19 16.56
N ARG A 515 24.66 15.17 15.25
CA ARG A 515 23.76 14.22 14.58
C ARG A 515 24.30 12.79 14.65
N SER A 516 25.59 12.61 14.37
CA SER A 516 26.25 11.31 14.47
C SER A 516 26.24 10.78 15.93
N TYR A 517 26.48 11.65 16.91
CA TYR A 517 26.40 11.31 18.32
C TYR A 517 24.99 10.84 18.73
N HIS A 518 23.94 11.56 18.33
CA HIS A 518 22.56 11.15 18.60
C HIS A 518 22.23 9.76 18.02
N ARG A 519 22.78 9.42 16.87
CA ARG A 519 22.57 8.09 16.26
C ARG A 519 23.25 7.00 17.06
N ILE A 520 24.49 7.23 17.49
CA ILE A 520 25.20 6.29 18.36
C ILE A 520 24.40 6.05 19.64
N LEU A 521 23.82 7.08 20.23
CA LEU A 521 22.95 6.92 21.42
C LEU A 521 21.71 6.06 21.13
N LYS A 522 21.06 6.23 19.96
CA LYS A 522 19.92 5.41 19.56
C LYS A 522 20.32 3.94 19.38
N VAL A 523 21.46 3.68 18.73
CA VAL A 523 22.00 2.34 18.56
C VAL A 523 22.37 1.73 19.91
N SER A 524 23.05 2.48 20.79
CA SER A 524 23.39 2.04 22.14
C SER A 524 22.14 1.70 22.95
N ARG A 525 21.06 2.49 22.82
CA ARG A 525 19.79 2.18 23.47
C ARG A 525 19.18 0.87 22.95
N THR A 526 19.30 0.63 21.65
CA THR A 526 18.82 -0.62 21.05
C THR A 526 19.60 -1.83 21.56
N ILE A 527 20.91 -1.73 21.64
CA ILE A 527 21.78 -2.80 22.19
C ILE A 527 21.41 -3.08 23.66
N ALA A 528 21.23 -2.03 24.46
CA ALA A 528 20.81 -2.18 25.87
C ALA A 528 19.42 -2.82 26.00
N ASP A 529 18.46 -2.50 25.11
CA ASP A 529 17.15 -3.13 25.09
C ASP A 529 17.22 -4.62 24.72
N MET A 530 18.11 -5.00 23.82
CA MET A 530 18.35 -6.40 23.46
C MET A 530 18.90 -7.21 24.64
N GLU A 531 19.71 -6.59 25.49
CA GLU A 531 20.23 -7.17 26.74
C GLU A 531 19.24 -7.10 27.90
N GLY A 532 18.20 -6.25 27.81
CA GLY A 532 17.18 -6.06 28.85
C GLY A 532 17.59 -5.05 29.92
N GLU A 533 18.56 -4.19 29.64
CA GLU A 533 19.10 -3.20 30.57
C GLU A 533 18.34 -1.86 30.49
N GLU A 534 18.04 -1.25 31.64
CA GLU A 534 17.37 0.06 31.67
C GLU A 534 18.31 1.21 31.33
N LEU A 535 19.58 1.13 31.77
CA LEU A 535 20.60 2.14 31.51
C LEU A 535 21.55 1.70 30.40
N ILE A 536 22.07 2.66 29.69
CA ILE A 536 23.09 2.42 28.67
C ILE A 536 24.45 2.33 29.37
N HIS A 537 25.07 1.13 29.37
CA HIS A 537 26.39 0.89 29.94
C HIS A 537 27.51 1.13 28.92
N THR A 538 28.74 1.19 29.39
CA THR A 538 29.97 1.39 28.57
C THR A 538 30.07 0.42 27.40
N ARG A 539 29.76 -0.87 27.63
CA ARG A 539 29.79 -1.90 26.56
C ARG A 539 28.86 -1.60 25.40
N HIS A 540 27.65 -1.09 25.68
CA HIS A 540 26.65 -0.74 24.64
C HIS A 540 27.12 0.43 23.78
N VAL A 541 27.75 1.42 24.42
CA VAL A 541 28.33 2.57 23.74
C VAL A 541 29.52 2.14 22.90
N ALA A 542 30.43 1.32 23.45
CA ALA A 542 31.58 0.82 22.74
C ALA A 542 31.18 0.00 21.49
N GLU A 543 30.22 -0.92 21.63
CA GLU A 543 29.71 -1.69 20.48
C GLU A 543 29.10 -0.75 19.42
N ALA A 544 28.27 0.24 19.80
CA ALA A 544 27.66 1.18 18.87
C ALA A 544 28.68 2.01 18.08
N PHE A 545 29.80 2.36 18.71
CA PHE A 545 30.89 3.09 18.05
C PHE A 545 31.59 2.25 16.96
N THR A 546 31.69 0.92 17.10
CA THR A 546 32.30 0.07 16.09
C THR A 546 31.61 0.17 14.74
N TYR A 547 30.29 0.39 14.74
CA TYR A 547 29.49 0.54 13.51
C TYR A 547 29.56 1.93 12.88
N LYS A 548 30.28 2.90 13.48
CA LYS A 548 30.42 4.27 12.96
C LYS A 548 31.79 4.56 12.35
N ALA A 549 32.67 3.60 12.34
CA ALA A 549 34.06 3.78 11.88
C ALA A 549 34.24 3.94 10.35
N PHE A 550 33.13 4.04 9.56
CA PHE A 550 33.18 4.16 8.10
C PHE A 550 34.05 5.34 7.63
N ASP A 551 33.74 6.56 8.12
CA ASP A 551 34.44 7.76 7.67
C ASP A 551 35.95 7.70 7.96
N LYS A 552 36.34 7.18 9.14
CA LYS A 552 37.72 7.00 9.53
C LYS A 552 38.45 5.92 8.74
N LYS A 553 37.76 4.84 8.35
CA LYS A 553 38.36 3.68 7.66
C LYS A 553 38.47 3.88 6.15
N TYR A 554 37.52 4.57 5.55
CA TYR A 554 37.39 4.63 4.08
C TYR A 554 37.52 6.04 3.51
N ARG A 555 37.44 7.12 4.31
CA ARG A 555 37.52 8.51 3.85
C ARG A 555 38.67 9.33 4.42
N SER A 556 39.46 8.77 5.33
CA SER A 556 40.67 9.41 5.89
C SER A 556 41.85 9.42 4.91
#